data_2bd9937154d573e97496fd262da92838
#
_entry.id   2bd9937154d573e97496fd262da92838
#
_cell.length_a   1.000
_cell.length_b   1.000
_cell.length_c   1.000
_cell.angle_alpha   90.00
_cell.angle_beta   90.00
_cell.angle_gamma   90.00
#
_symmetry.space_group_name_H-M   'P 1'
#
loop_
_entity.id
_entity.type
_entity.pdbx_description
1 polymer ?
#
loop_
_entity_poly.entity_id
_entity_poly.type
_entity_poly.pdbx_seq_one_letter_code
_entity_poly.pdbx_strand_id
1 'polypeptide(L)'
;MGAISATDIISIIQSEIENFDFDTESRETGEVIYVGDGIATIYGIDHAMYGEIVVFDNGVKGMVQDIRQNEIGVILFGRDHGIHEGTKVVRTKKKAGIPVGKGFIGRIINALGEPIDGKGDIKEEDYRPIENEAPGIVDRKSVDTPLETGILSIDSMFPIGRGQRELIIGDRQTGKTSIATDTIINQKGKDVICIYVAIGQKASTVAKIVSTLTKHGAMDYSIVLSSTASDPASLQYIAPYAGTAMAEHFMHQGKDVLIVYDDLSKHAVAYRALSLLLERSPGREAYPGDVFYLHSRLLERSSRLSDELGGGSITALPIIETQAGDVSCLLYTSDAADEE
;
A
#
# COMPACT_ATOMS: atom_id res chain seq x y z
N MET A 1 43.97 28.19 -33.00
CA MET A 1 42.55 28.33 -32.64
C MET A 1 41.80 28.57 -33.94
N GLY A 2 41.19 27.50 -34.46
CA GLY A 2 40.39 27.60 -35.70
C GLY A 2 39.09 28.35 -35.42
N ALA A 3 38.80 29.38 -36.23
CA ALA A 3 37.56 30.10 -36.16
C ALA A 3 36.43 29.15 -36.60
N ILE A 4 35.45 28.95 -35.76
CA ILE A 4 34.22 28.18 -36.06
C ILE A 4 33.51 28.95 -37.17
N SER A 5 33.26 28.31 -38.32
CA SER A 5 32.57 28.88 -39.44
C SER A 5 31.10 29.16 -39.08
N ALA A 6 30.53 30.23 -39.63
CA ALA A 6 29.10 30.53 -39.48
C ALA A 6 28.20 29.38 -39.94
N THR A 7 28.69 28.58 -40.90
CA THR A 7 28.00 27.37 -41.40
C THR A 7 27.99 26.24 -40.37
N ASP A 8 29.06 26.11 -39.57
CA ASP A 8 29.15 25.09 -38.50
C ASP A 8 28.22 25.46 -37.34
N ILE A 9 28.07 26.73 -37.02
CA ILE A 9 27.13 27.22 -36.00
C ILE A 9 25.68 26.96 -36.43
N ILE A 10 25.35 27.22 -37.71
CA ILE A 10 24.01 26.98 -38.25
C ILE A 10 23.68 25.48 -38.25
N SER A 11 24.64 24.60 -38.60
CA SER A 11 24.40 23.14 -38.60
C SER A 11 24.24 22.59 -37.15
N ILE A 12 24.96 23.14 -36.20
CA ILE A 12 24.80 22.76 -34.76
C ILE A 12 23.42 23.21 -34.27
N ILE A 13 23.02 24.43 -34.56
CA ILE A 13 21.68 24.95 -34.18
C ILE A 13 20.57 24.15 -34.86
N GLN A 14 20.72 23.79 -36.14
CA GLN A 14 19.75 22.93 -36.82
C GLN A 14 19.68 21.56 -36.23
N SER A 15 20.80 20.92 -35.90
CA SER A 15 20.80 19.58 -35.26
C SER A 15 20.25 19.64 -33.84
N GLU A 16 20.43 20.73 -33.10
CA GLU A 16 19.83 20.90 -31.79
C GLU A 16 18.31 21.19 -31.88
N ILE A 17 17.85 21.91 -32.89
CA ILE A 17 16.42 22.14 -33.17
C ILE A 17 15.73 20.86 -33.65
N GLU A 18 16.38 20.05 -34.49
CA GLU A 18 15.85 18.77 -34.96
C GLU A 18 15.84 17.70 -33.86
N ASN A 19 16.75 17.78 -32.90
CA ASN A 19 16.79 16.89 -31.70
C ASN A 19 16.06 17.48 -30.51
N PHE A 20 15.53 18.71 -30.63
CA PHE A 20 14.67 19.28 -29.60
C PHE A 20 13.29 18.62 -29.73
N ASP A 21 13.15 17.48 -29.06
CA ASP A 21 11.86 16.86 -28.82
C ASP A 21 11.04 17.87 -28.00
N PHE A 22 10.15 18.59 -28.69
CA PHE A 22 9.08 19.33 -28.04
C PHE A 22 8.13 18.31 -27.41
N ASP A 23 8.58 17.70 -26.32
CA ASP A 23 7.68 17.07 -25.38
C ASP A 23 6.92 18.22 -24.67
N THR A 24 6.04 18.87 -25.43
CA THR A 24 5.04 19.80 -24.94
C THR A 24 3.92 18.99 -24.27
N GLU A 25 4.25 18.06 -23.40
CA GLU A 25 3.41 17.82 -22.27
C GLU A 25 3.50 19.06 -21.38
N SER A 26 2.52 19.94 -21.50
CA SER A 26 2.34 21.03 -20.55
C SER A 26 2.14 20.38 -19.17
N ARG A 27 3.25 20.19 -18.47
CA ARG A 27 3.22 19.69 -17.10
C ARG A 27 2.63 20.80 -16.26
N GLU A 28 1.41 20.56 -15.81
CA GLU A 28 0.74 21.50 -14.92
C GLU A 28 1.57 21.59 -13.64
N THR A 29 2.01 22.81 -13.31
CA THR A 29 2.90 23.10 -12.21
C THR A 29 2.13 23.92 -11.18
N GLY A 30 2.15 23.51 -9.93
CA GLY A 30 1.60 24.23 -8.80
C GLY A 30 2.67 24.74 -7.85
N GLU A 31 2.24 25.48 -6.85
CA GLU A 31 3.07 25.98 -5.77
C GLU A 31 2.51 25.55 -4.40
N VAL A 32 3.40 25.21 -3.49
CA VAL A 32 3.06 24.90 -2.10
C VAL A 32 2.64 26.18 -1.38
N ILE A 33 1.44 26.22 -0.82
CA ILE A 33 0.94 27.32 0.02
C ILE A 33 1.04 27.00 1.51
N TYR A 34 1.08 25.73 1.88
CA TYR A 34 1.29 25.27 3.25
C TYR A 34 2.00 23.91 3.24
N VAL A 35 2.90 23.70 4.20
CA VAL A 35 3.55 22.40 4.45
C VAL A 35 3.76 22.21 5.95
N GLY A 36 3.44 21.02 6.45
CA GLY A 36 3.66 20.65 7.84
C GLY A 36 3.13 19.26 8.14
N ASP A 37 3.75 18.60 9.12
CA ASP A 37 3.32 17.28 9.64
C ASP A 37 3.08 16.19 8.59
N GLY A 38 3.84 16.24 7.46
CA GLY A 38 3.74 15.25 6.41
C GLY A 38 2.61 15.47 5.40
N ILE A 39 2.00 16.67 5.41
CA ILE A 39 1.06 17.11 4.38
C ILE A 39 1.56 18.38 3.70
N ALA A 40 1.09 18.62 2.49
CA ALA A 40 1.25 19.89 1.78
C ALA A 40 -0.06 20.30 1.13
N THR A 41 -0.35 21.60 1.15
CA THR A 41 -1.45 22.19 0.39
C THR A 41 -0.85 22.91 -0.80
N ILE A 42 -1.37 22.63 -1.99
CA ILE A 42 -0.84 23.09 -3.28
C ILE A 42 -1.91 23.89 -3.99
N TYR A 43 -1.50 24.97 -4.64
CA TYR A 43 -2.30 25.79 -5.54
C TYR A 43 -1.81 25.63 -6.98
N GLY A 44 -2.72 25.68 -7.96
CA GLY A 44 -2.37 25.76 -9.39
C GLY A 44 -2.24 24.42 -10.12
N ILE A 45 -2.67 23.31 -9.54
CA ILE A 45 -2.80 21.99 -10.19
C ILE A 45 -4.28 21.55 -10.24
N ASP A 46 -5.12 22.36 -10.84
CA ASP A 46 -6.58 22.26 -10.77
C ASP A 46 -7.14 20.97 -11.39
N HIS A 47 -6.39 20.32 -12.27
CA HIS A 47 -6.81 19.07 -12.91
C HIS A 47 -6.22 17.81 -12.22
N ALA A 48 -5.63 17.95 -11.01
CA ALA A 48 -5.10 16.81 -10.28
C ALA A 48 -6.21 15.81 -9.91
N MET A 49 -5.90 14.54 -10.03
CA MET A 49 -6.83 13.46 -9.69
C MET A 49 -6.56 12.92 -8.30
N TYR A 50 -7.62 12.48 -7.61
CA TYR A 50 -7.48 11.76 -6.34
C TYR A 50 -6.58 10.52 -6.52
N GLY A 51 -5.61 10.34 -5.62
CA GLY A 51 -4.62 9.27 -5.69
C GLY A 51 -3.51 9.50 -6.71
N GLU A 52 -3.44 10.66 -7.37
CA GLU A 52 -2.35 10.99 -8.29
C GLU A 52 -1.04 11.29 -7.54
N ILE A 53 0.09 10.83 -8.09
CA ILE A 53 1.42 11.20 -7.61
C ILE A 53 1.79 12.58 -8.13
N VAL A 54 2.27 13.42 -7.24
CA VAL A 54 2.93 14.68 -7.54
C VAL A 54 4.38 14.63 -7.07
N VAL A 55 5.25 15.39 -7.74
CA VAL A 55 6.68 15.44 -7.44
C VAL A 55 7.07 16.90 -7.13
N PHE A 56 7.70 17.08 -5.98
CA PHE A 56 8.23 18.36 -5.53
C PHE A 56 9.63 18.61 -6.14
N ASP A 57 10.05 19.86 -6.25
CA ASP A 57 11.36 20.23 -6.82
C ASP A 57 12.55 19.53 -6.17
N ASN A 58 12.44 19.17 -4.88
CA ASN A 58 13.46 18.44 -4.15
C ASN A 58 13.42 16.91 -4.38
N GLY A 59 12.54 16.43 -5.29
CA GLY A 59 12.36 15.01 -5.62
C GLY A 59 11.45 14.22 -4.66
N VAL A 60 10.97 14.84 -3.59
CA VAL A 60 9.98 14.19 -2.70
C VAL A 60 8.69 13.94 -3.49
N LYS A 61 8.10 12.78 -3.29
CA LYS A 61 6.81 12.40 -3.89
C LYS A 61 5.70 12.60 -2.88
N GLY A 62 4.53 12.95 -3.36
CA GLY A 62 3.31 12.98 -2.56
C GLY A 62 2.14 12.43 -3.34
N MET A 63 1.04 12.15 -2.64
CA MET A 63 -0.20 11.66 -3.24
C MET A 63 -1.34 12.62 -2.93
N VAL A 64 -2.11 12.96 -3.94
CA VAL A 64 -3.32 13.79 -3.82
C VAL A 64 -4.38 13.05 -3.01
N GLN A 65 -4.83 13.65 -1.90
CA GLN A 65 -5.82 13.07 -0.98
C GLN A 65 -7.05 13.94 -0.75
N ASP A 66 -6.94 15.23 -1.03
CA ASP A 66 -8.05 16.16 -0.88
C ASP A 66 -8.07 17.14 -2.04
N ILE A 67 -9.24 17.37 -2.62
CA ILE A 67 -9.42 18.27 -3.77
C ILE A 67 -10.49 19.28 -3.40
N ARG A 68 -10.09 20.53 -3.25
CA ARG A 68 -10.97 21.67 -2.99
C ARG A 68 -10.99 22.60 -4.19
N GLN A 69 -11.82 23.61 -4.17
CA GLN A 69 -12.04 24.50 -5.32
C GLN A 69 -10.75 25.16 -5.85
N ASN A 70 -9.83 25.55 -4.97
CA ASN A 70 -8.57 26.22 -5.34
C ASN A 70 -7.35 25.60 -4.64
N GLU A 71 -7.50 24.53 -3.92
CA GLU A 71 -6.46 23.93 -3.09
C GLU A 71 -6.47 22.43 -3.21
N ILE A 72 -5.30 21.86 -3.31
CA ILE A 72 -5.10 20.41 -3.37
C ILE A 72 -4.31 19.97 -2.14
N GLY A 73 -4.91 19.12 -1.32
CA GLY A 73 -4.27 18.50 -0.17
C GLY A 73 -3.49 17.25 -0.59
N VAL A 74 -2.22 17.23 -0.27
CA VAL A 74 -1.28 16.16 -0.64
C VAL A 74 -0.64 15.58 0.60
N ILE A 75 -0.59 14.24 0.72
CA ILE A 75 0.20 13.54 1.73
C ILE A 75 1.60 13.26 1.19
N LEU A 76 2.63 13.54 1.99
CA LEU A 76 4.03 13.38 1.57
C LEU A 76 4.52 11.95 1.84
N PHE A 77 5.22 11.35 0.89
CA PHE A 77 5.87 10.05 1.03
C PHE A 77 7.31 10.18 1.54
N GLY A 78 7.48 10.89 2.64
CA GLY A 78 8.79 11.13 3.23
C GLY A 78 8.74 12.27 4.24
N ARG A 79 9.93 12.71 4.63
CA ARG A 79 10.06 13.90 5.48
C ARG A 79 9.87 15.15 4.63
N ASP A 80 9.25 16.16 5.21
CA ASP A 80 9.00 17.48 4.62
C ASP A 80 10.25 18.37 4.48
N HIS A 81 11.44 17.82 4.80
CA HIS A 81 12.70 18.58 4.72
C HIS A 81 12.95 19.12 3.31
N GLY A 82 13.15 20.43 3.21
CA GLY A 82 13.41 21.13 1.96
C GLY A 82 12.17 21.47 1.14
N ILE A 83 10.98 21.22 1.67
CA ILE A 83 9.73 21.75 1.13
C ILE A 83 9.34 22.97 1.97
N HIS A 84 8.98 24.05 1.32
CA HIS A 84 8.54 25.31 1.93
C HIS A 84 7.48 25.97 1.07
N GLU A 85 6.83 26.99 1.56
CA GLU A 85 5.92 27.81 0.78
C GLU A 85 6.61 28.36 -0.47
N GLY A 86 5.93 28.29 -1.62
CA GLY A 86 6.49 28.65 -2.93
C GLY A 86 7.29 27.53 -3.62
N THR A 87 7.51 26.35 -2.98
CA THR A 87 8.13 25.21 -3.64
C THR A 87 7.26 24.73 -4.81
N LYS A 88 7.88 24.52 -5.97
CA LYS A 88 7.16 24.04 -7.14
C LYS A 88 6.85 22.56 -7.06
N VAL A 89 5.68 22.22 -7.58
CA VAL A 89 5.16 20.86 -7.62
C VAL A 89 4.67 20.55 -9.02
N VAL A 90 5.02 19.37 -9.52
CA VAL A 90 4.65 18.92 -10.87
C VAL A 90 3.76 17.71 -10.78
N ARG A 91 2.68 17.69 -11.56
CA ARG A 91 1.82 16.51 -11.72
C ARG A 91 2.51 15.44 -12.54
N THR A 92 2.28 14.19 -12.17
CA THR A 92 2.78 13.05 -12.95
C THR A 92 1.71 12.41 -13.83
N LYS A 93 0.43 12.73 -13.63
CA LYS A 93 -0.73 12.08 -14.28
C LYS A 93 -0.78 10.56 -14.03
N LYS A 94 0.00 10.05 -13.06
CA LYS A 94 0.06 8.63 -12.68
C LYS A 94 -0.54 8.44 -11.30
N LYS A 95 -1.39 7.42 -11.16
CA LYS A 95 -1.90 7.01 -9.85
C LYS A 95 -0.76 6.46 -9.00
N ALA A 96 -0.86 6.63 -7.68
CA ALA A 96 0.05 6.02 -6.73
C ALA A 96 0.03 4.50 -6.90
N GLY A 97 1.19 3.89 -6.95
CA GLY A 97 1.35 2.47 -7.17
C GLY A 97 2.62 1.94 -6.54
N ILE A 98 2.82 0.64 -6.69
CA ILE A 98 3.98 -0.09 -6.17
C ILE A 98 4.57 -0.96 -7.27
N PRO A 99 5.90 -1.08 -7.35
CA PRO A 99 6.53 -2.05 -8.22
C PRO A 99 6.22 -3.47 -7.73
N VAL A 100 5.99 -4.39 -8.67
CA VAL A 100 5.60 -5.77 -8.40
C VAL A 100 6.42 -6.75 -9.22
N GLY A 101 6.49 -8.00 -8.79
CA GLY A 101 7.19 -9.06 -9.50
C GLY A 101 7.70 -10.15 -8.57
N LYS A 102 8.15 -11.26 -9.17
CA LYS A 102 8.69 -12.41 -8.41
C LYS A 102 9.97 -12.08 -7.64
N GLY A 103 10.71 -11.06 -8.06
CA GLY A 103 11.93 -10.61 -7.38
C GLY A 103 11.69 -10.10 -5.95
N PHE A 104 10.44 -9.81 -5.59
CA PHE A 104 10.08 -9.38 -4.24
C PHE A 104 9.93 -10.53 -3.24
N ILE A 105 9.79 -11.77 -3.70
CA ILE A 105 9.71 -12.94 -2.82
C ILE A 105 11.05 -13.10 -2.09
N GLY A 106 10.99 -13.31 -0.77
CA GLY A 106 12.17 -13.40 0.10
C GLY A 106 12.73 -12.06 0.55
N ARG A 107 12.09 -10.94 0.20
CA ARG A 107 12.57 -9.59 0.48
C ARG A 107 11.75 -8.88 1.56
N ILE A 108 12.39 -7.89 2.16
CA ILE A 108 11.76 -6.96 3.11
C ILE A 108 11.79 -5.59 2.45
N ILE A 109 10.60 -4.99 2.32
CA ILE A 109 10.41 -3.73 1.61
C ILE A 109 9.63 -2.72 2.46
N ASN A 110 9.74 -1.46 2.11
CA ASN A 110 8.88 -0.40 2.66
C ASN A 110 7.55 -0.29 1.89
N ALA A 111 6.69 0.64 2.29
CA ALA A 111 5.39 0.87 1.67
C ALA A 111 5.47 1.41 0.22
N LEU A 112 6.63 1.85 -0.24
CA LEU A 112 6.89 2.30 -1.62
C LEU A 112 7.49 1.19 -2.51
N GLY A 113 7.75 -0.01 -1.95
CA GLY A 113 8.38 -1.12 -2.66
C GLY A 113 9.91 -1.09 -2.65
N GLU A 114 10.53 -0.16 -1.94
CA GLU A 114 11.99 -0.08 -1.82
C GLU A 114 12.54 -1.12 -0.84
N PRO A 115 13.63 -1.81 -1.17
CA PRO A 115 14.21 -2.81 -0.29
C PRO A 115 14.85 -2.18 0.95
N ILE A 116 14.55 -2.74 2.12
CA ILE A 116 15.13 -2.34 3.41
C ILE A 116 15.95 -3.45 4.09
N ASP A 117 16.17 -4.54 3.39
CA ASP A 117 16.89 -5.73 3.89
C ASP A 117 18.40 -5.74 3.60
N GLY A 118 18.91 -4.70 2.94
CA GLY A 118 20.34 -4.59 2.60
C GLY A 118 20.81 -5.55 1.51
N LYS A 119 19.92 -6.27 0.82
CA LYS A 119 20.28 -7.25 -0.22
C LYS A 119 20.38 -6.62 -1.63
N GLY A 120 20.41 -5.29 -1.75
CA GLY A 120 20.46 -4.57 -3.02
C GLY A 120 19.11 -4.44 -3.71
N ASP A 121 19.12 -3.84 -4.88
CA ASP A 121 17.92 -3.51 -5.65
C ASP A 121 17.12 -4.75 -6.06
N ILE A 122 15.82 -4.56 -6.24
CA ILE A 122 14.90 -5.62 -6.67
C ILE A 122 14.56 -5.39 -8.14
N LYS A 123 14.60 -6.46 -8.93
CA LYS A 123 14.15 -6.39 -10.32
C LYS A 123 12.63 -6.35 -10.36
N GLU A 124 12.11 -5.24 -10.81
CA GLU A 124 10.69 -5.02 -11.07
C GLU A 124 10.26 -5.76 -12.35
N GLU A 125 9.05 -6.32 -12.37
CA GLU A 125 8.42 -6.90 -13.55
C GLU A 125 7.33 -5.98 -14.09
N ASP A 126 6.60 -5.29 -13.19
CA ASP A 126 5.48 -4.42 -13.52
C ASP A 126 5.28 -3.37 -12.41
N TYR A 127 4.37 -2.41 -12.66
CA TYR A 127 3.96 -1.39 -11.71
C TYR A 127 2.44 -1.41 -11.56
N ARG A 128 1.94 -1.57 -10.32
CA ARG A 128 0.52 -1.71 -10.06
C ARG A 128 -0.01 -0.58 -9.17
N PRO A 129 -1.14 0.07 -9.52
CA PRO A 129 -1.77 1.04 -8.64
C PRO A 129 -2.09 0.43 -7.26
N ILE A 130 -1.88 1.20 -6.19
CA ILE A 130 -2.20 0.73 -4.83
C ILE A 130 -3.70 0.70 -4.58
N GLU A 131 -4.46 1.59 -5.21
CA GLU A 131 -5.92 1.58 -5.17
C GLU A 131 -6.48 1.05 -6.48
N ASN A 132 -7.13 -0.10 -6.42
CA ASN A 132 -7.85 -0.74 -7.50
C ASN A 132 -9.26 -1.09 -7.05
N GLU A 133 -10.15 -1.19 -8.00
CA GLU A 133 -11.49 -1.73 -7.76
C GLU A 133 -11.39 -3.22 -7.42
N ALA A 134 -12.25 -3.66 -6.50
CA ALA A 134 -12.37 -5.08 -6.18
C ALA A 134 -12.96 -5.84 -7.38
N PRO A 135 -12.64 -7.15 -7.55
CA PRO A 135 -13.28 -7.97 -8.56
C PRO A 135 -14.81 -7.95 -8.45
N GLY A 136 -15.50 -7.84 -9.57
CA GLY A 136 -16.96 -7.86 -9.62
C GLY A 136 -17.55 -9.22 -9.21
N ILE A 137 -18.87 -9.29 -9.04
CA ILE A 137 -19.56 -10.53 -8.66
C ILE A 137 -19.36 -11.64 -9.70
N VAL A 138 -19.36 -11.29 -10.98
CA VAL A 138 -19.19 -12.22 -12.10
C VAL A 138 -17.75 -12.75 -12.20
N ASP A 139 -16.78 -11.95 -11.73
CA ASP A 139 -15.36 -12.27 -11.78
C ASP A 139 -14.95 -13.25 -10.67
N ARG A 140 -15.82 -13.50 -9.71
CA ARG A 140 -15.55 -14.34 -8.54
C ARG A 140 -16.05 -15.77 -8.72
N LYS A 141 -15.34 -16.68 -8.09
CA LYS A 141 -15.72 -18.07 -7.90
C LYS A 141 -16.01 -18.33 -6.41
N SER A 142 -16.94 -19.22 -6.12
CA SER A 142 -17.19 -19.67 -4.76
C SER A 142 -15.93 -20.25 -4.11
N VAL A 143 -15.76 -19.98 -2.84
CA VAL A 143 -14.66 -20.52 -2.02
C VAL A 143 -14.96 -21.99 -1.70
N ASP A 144 -14.16 -22.89 -2.24
CA ASP A 144 -14.35 -24.35 -2.13
C ASP A 144 -13.08 -25.11 -1.70
N THR A 145 -11.97 -24.39 -1.57
CA THR A 145 -10.66 -24.97 -1.27
C THR A 145 -10.17 -24.45 0.07
N PRO A 146 -9.86 -25.28 1.07
CA PRO A 146 -9.39 -24.82 2.38
C PRO A 146 -7.96 -24.27 2.30
N LEU A 147 -7.70 -23.24 3.11
CA LEU A 147 -6.37 -22.77 3.46
C LEU A 147 -6.03 -23.38 4.84
N GLU A 148 -5.16 -24.35 4.86
CA GLU A 148 -4.78 -25.01 6.11
C GLU A 148 -3.88 -24.09 6.93
N THR A 149 -4.34 -23.68 8.09
CA THR A 149 -3.58 -22.82 9.02
C THR A 149 -2.56 -23.61 9.84
N GLY A 150 -2.76 -24.92 9.97
CA GLY A 150 -1.99 -25.80 10.85
C GLY A 150 -2.37 -25.68 12.32
N ILE A 151 -3.43 -24.91 12.63
CA ILE A 151 -3.97 -24.75 13.98
C ILE A 151 -5.22 -25.62 14.08
N LEU A 152 -5.14 -26.70 14.85
CA LEU A 152 -6.19 -27.72 14.91
C LEU A 152 -7.58 -27.16 15.21
N SER A 153 -7.69 -26.19 16.11
CA SER A 153 -8.98 -25.59 16.46
C SER A 153 -9.61 -24.80 15.31
N ILE A 154 -8.82 -24.16 14.47
CA ILE A 154 -9.29 -23.42 13.30
C ILE A 154 -9.64 -24.41 12.18
N ASP A 155 -8.67 -25.23 11.78
CA ASP A 155 -8.82 -26.12 10.62
C ASP A 155 -9.92 -27.18 10.79
N SER A 156 -10.23 -27.58 12.05
CA SER A 156 -11.27 -28.59 12.32
C SER A 156 -12.68 -28.03 12.56
N MET A 157 -12.79 -26.77 13.04
CA MET A 157 -14.07 -26.19 13.44
C MET A 157 -14.54 -25.07 12.52
N PHE A 158 -13.63 -24.24 12.09
CA PHE A 158 -13.89 -23.04 11.26
C PHE A 158 -12.80 -22.91 10.17
N PRO A 159 -12.76 -23.84 9.20
CA PRO A 159 -11.72 -23.84 8.20
C PRO A 159 -11.80 -22.58 7.34
N ILE A 160 -10.67 -21.92 7.16
CA ILE A 160 -10.55 -20.75 6.29
C ILE A 160 -10.44 -21.22 4.84
N GLY A 161 -11.17 -20.58 3.93
CA GLY A 161 -11.10 -20.89 2.52
C GLY A 161 -10.13 -19.98 1.75
N ARG A 162 -9.56 -20.49 0.66
CA ARG A 162 -8.72 -19.67 -0.25
C ARG A 162 -9.58 -18.66 -0.96
N GLY A 163 -9.34 -17.37 -0.69
CA GLY A 163 -10.15 -16.25 -1.16
C GLY A 163 -11.06 -15.63 -0.10
N GLN A 164 -11.04 -16.17 1.12
CA GLN A 164 -11.84 -15.69 2.24
C GLN A 164 -11.11 -14.60 3.03
N ARG A 165 -11.87 -13.84 3.80
CA ARG A 165 -11.38 -12.88 4.80
C ARG A 165 -11.72 -13.42 6.17
N GLU A 166 -10.73 -13.49 7.07
CA GLU A 166 -10.94 -13.97 8.43
C GLU A 166 -10.30 -13.00 9.42
N LEU A 167 -11.12 -12.40 10.27
CA LEU A 167 -10.69 -11.40 11.24
C LEU A 167 -10.02 -12.05 12.46
N ILE A 168 -8.82 -11.60 12.79
CA ILE A 168 -8.13 -11.96 14.04
C ILE A 168 -8.25 -10.78 15.01
N ILE A 169 -9.16 -10.88 15.96
CA ILE A 169 -9.47 -9.81 16.91
C ILE A 169 -9.10 -10.21 18.35
N GLY A 170 -8.65 -9.26 19.14
CA GLY A 170 -8.35 -9.46 20.56
C GLY A 170 -7.47 -8.37 21.16
N ASP A 171 -7.30 -8.40 22.47
CA ASP A 171 -6.48 -7.44 23.21
C ASP A 171 -4.98 -7.58 22.89
N ARG A 172 -4.20 -6.62 23.36
CA ARG A 172 -2.73 -6.67 23.22
C ARG A 172 -2.16 -7.93 23.83
N GLN A 173 -1.15 -8.50 23.16
CA GLN A 173 -0.39 -9.68 23.63
C GLN A 173 -1.21 -10.96 23.80
N THR A 174 -2.37 -11.09 23.15
CA THR A 174 -3.19 -12.31 23.17
C THR A 174 -2.77 -13.38 22.16
N GLY A 175 -1.70 -13.14 21.41
CA GLY A 175 -1.17 -14.12 20.45
C GLY A 175 -1.66 -13.96 19.01
N LYS A 176 -2.36 -12.87 18.65
CA LYS A 176 -2.86 -12.62 17.28
C LYS A 176 -1.78 -12.75 16.21
N THR A 177 -0.66 -12.07 16.39
CA THR A 177 0.50 -12.15 15.48
C THR A 177 1.08 -13.56 15.39
N SER A 178 1.02 -14.34 16.49
CA SER A 178 1.49 -15.74 16.48
C SER A 178 0.62 -16.61 15.59
N ILE A 179 -0.71 -16.48 15.67
CA ILE A 179 -1.66 -17.20 14.79
C ILE A 179 -1.31 -16.90 13.32
N ALA A 180 -1.16 -15.62 12.96
CA ALA A 180 -0.85 -15.24 11.60
C ALA A 180 0.53 -15.75 11.15
N THR A 181 1.55 -15.68 12.01
CA THR A 181 2.91 -16.15 11.70
C THR A 181 2.95 -17.65 11.53
N ASP A 182 2.27 -18.41 12.39
CA ASP A 182 2.18 -19.88 12.31
C ASP A 182 1.44 -20.29 11.04
N THR A 183 0.37 -19.58 10.66
CA THR A 183 -0.34 -19.81 9.40
C THR A 183 0.59 -19.62 8.20
N ILE A 184 1.43 -18.57 8.19
CA ILE A 184 2.43 -18.36 7.13
C ILE A 184 3.43 -19.52 7.09
N ILE A 185 3.98 -19.92 8.24
CA ILE A 185 4.96 -21.02 8.33
C ILE A 185 4.37 -22.33 7.78
N ASN A 186 3.10 -22.58 8.06
CA ASN A 186 2.39 -23.78 7.65
C ASN A 186 1.99 -23.79 6.14
N GLN A 187 2.23 -22.72 5.39
CA GLN A 187 2.06 -22.73 3.92
C GLN A 187 3.23 -23.38 3.18
N LYS A 188 4.27 -23.83 3.88
CA LYS A 188 5.42 -24.46 3.24
C LYS A 188 5.01 -25.66 2.39
N GLY A 189 5.35 -25.61 1.07
CA GLY A 189 5.05 -26.68 0.11
C GLY A 189 3.60 -26.71 -0.40
N LYS A 190 2.77 -25.69 -0.10
CA LYS A 190 1.36 -25.64 -0.52
C LYS A 190 1.10 -24.70 -1.71
N ASP A 191 2.15 -24.21 -2.36
CA ASP A 191 2.11 -23.25 -3.50
C ASP A 191 1.30 -21.97 -3.20
N VAL A 192 1.41 -21.47 -1.96
CA VAL A 192 0.81 -20.23 -1.51
C VAL A 192 1.89 -19.18 -1.29
N ILE A 193 1.74 -18.02 -1.90
CA ILE A 193 2.62 -16.87 -1.67
C ILE A 193 2.09 -16.11 -0.45
N CYS A 194 2.95 -15.80 0.51
CA CYS A 194 2.55 -15.10 1.71
C CYS A 194 3.04 -13.65 1.70
N ILE A 195 2.19 -12.72 2.09
CA ILE A 195 2.54 -11.31 2.23
C ILE A 195 2.22 -10.88 3.66
N TYR A 196 3.25 -10.49 4.40
CA TYR A 196 3.08 -9.96 5.75
C TYR A 196 3.23 -8.45 5.73
N VAL A 197 2.16 -7.73 6.05
CA VAL A 197 2.14 -6.26 6.08
C VAL A 197 2.17 -5.79 7.53
N ALA A 198 3.33 -5.30 7.96
CA ALA A 198 3.52 -4.70 9.28
C ALA A 198 3.16 -3.20 9.23
N ILE A 199 2.15 -2.78 9.99
CA ILE A 199 1.63 -1.41 9.99
C ILE A 199 1.83 -0.80 11.37
N GLY A 200 2.64 0.27 11.45
CA GLY A 200 2.90 0.97 12.71
C GLY A 200 3.53 0.10 13.81
N GLN A 201 4.16 -1.01 13.44
CA GLN A 201 4.84 -1.91 14.37
C GLN A 201 6.23 -1.36 14.74
N LYS A 202 6.75 -1.75 15.91
CA LYS A 202 8.13 -1.45 16.28
C LYS A 202 9.09 -2.22 15.36
N ALA A 203 10.16 -1.58 14.90
CA ALA A 203 11.17 -2.23 14.06
C ALA A 203 11.74 -3.52 14.68
N SER A 204 11.91 -3.56 16.01
CA SER A 204 12.34 -4.76 16.74
C SER A 204 11.35 -5.92 16.67
N THR A 205 10.05 -5.62 16.63
CA THR A 205 8.98 -6.63 16.47
C THR A 205 9.03 -7.21 15.06
N VAL A 206 9.13 -6.36 14.04
CA VAL A 206 9.26 -6.79 12.63
C VAL A 206 10.52 -7.65 12.45
N ALA A 207 11.66 -7.23 13.00
CA ALA A 207 12.90 -8.00 12.95
C ALA A 207 12.76 -9.39 13.57
N LYS A 208 12.02 -9.51 14.70
CA LYS A 208 11.74 -10.80 15.35
C LYS A 208 10.88 -11.71 14.47
N ILE A 209 9.86 -11.16 13.83
CA ILE A 209 8.98 -11.91 12.91
C ILE A 209 9.79 -12.41 11.72
N VAL A 210 10.56 -11.53 11.06
CA VAL A 210 11.46 -11.91 9.96
C VAL A 210 12.44 -13.00 10.36
N SER A 211 13.05 -12.89 11.55
CA SER A 211 13.95 -13.92 12.08
C SER A 211 13.25 -15.25 12.25
N THR A 212 12.00 -15.23 12.75
CA THR A 212 11.18 -16.44 12.91
C THR A 212 10.83 -17.07 11.56
N LEU A 213 10.37 -16.28 10.59
CA LEU A 213 10.06 -16.75 9.24
C LEU A 213 11.31 -17.32 8.54
N THR A 214 12.45 -16.64 8.67
CA THR A 214 13.74 -17.12 8.13
C THR A 214 14.16 -18.44 8.72
N LYS A 215 14.07 -18.58 10.06
CA LYS A 215 14.43 -19.82 10.77
C LYS A 215 13.62 -21.02 10.29
N HIS A 216 12.36 -20.83 9.91
CA HIS A 216 11.49 -21.91 9.42
C HIS A 216 11.51 -22.05 7.89
N GLY A 217 12.32 -21.25 7.18
CA GLY A 217 12.39 -21.27 5.72
C GLY A 217 11.13 -20.69 5.04
N ALA A 218 10.34 -19.91 5.77
CA ALA A 218 9.12 -19.31 5.24
C ALA A 218 9.40 -18.08 4.37
N MET A 219 10.58 -17.48 4.46
CA MET A 219 10.95 -16.36 3.57
C MET A 219 11.06 -16.77 2.10
N ASP A 220 11.27 -18.05 1.78
CA ASP A 220 11.39 -18.53 0.39
C ASP A 220 10.11 -18.34 -0.44
N TYR A 221 8.96 -18.17 0.23
CA TYR A 221 7.65 -17.92 -0.39
C TYR A 221 6.92 -16.72 0.21
N SER A 222 7.63 -15.88 0.97
CA SER A 222 7.01 -14.75 1.67
C SER A 222 7.63 -13.41 1.25
N ILE A 223 6.81 -12.36 1.29
CA ILE A 223 7.20 -10.96 1.17
C ILE A 223 6.85 -10.27 2.48
N VAL A 224 7.76 -9.47 3.03
CA VAL A 224 7.50 -8.66 4.23
C VAL A 224 7.48 -7.19 3.82
N LEU A 225 6.32 -6.54 3.94
CA LEU A 225 6.16 -5.11 3.75
C LEU A 225 6.10 -4.46 5.13
N SER A 226 6.99 -3.53 5.39
CA SER A 226 7.10 -2.89 6.70
C SER A 226 6.94 -1.37 6.60
N SER A 227 5.95 -0.86 7.34
CA SER A 227 5.85 0.55 7.70
C SER A 227 5.86 0.64 9.22
N THR A 228 6.97 1.11 9.77
CA THR A 228 7.21 1.11 11.21
C THR A 228 6.50 2.26 11.92
N ALA A 229 6.44 2.21 13.25
CA ALA A 229 5.86 3.29 14.05
C ALA A 229 6.66 4.62 13.98
N SER A 230 7.88 4.60 13.44
CA SER A 230 8.71 5.80 13.21
C SER A 230 8.50 6.41 11.83
N ASP A 231 7.80 5.72 10.95
CA ASP A 231 7.51 6.21 9.62
C ASP A 231 6.33 7.20 9.63
N PRO A 232 6.29 8.15 8.69
CA PRO A 232 5.16 9.06 8.55
C PRO A 232 3.81 8.34 8.45
N ALA A 233 2.75 8.97 8.94
CA ALA A 233 1.39 8.43 8.88
C ALA A 233 0.96 8.09 7.43
N SER A 234 1.44 8.85 6.45
CA SER A 234 1.21 8.59 5.03
C SER A 234 1.71 7.22 4.57
N LEU A 235 2.91 6.81 4.99
CA LEU A 235 3.45 5.48 4.66
C LEU A 235 2.69 4.36 5.37
N GLN A 236 2.28 4.59 6.63
CA GLN A 236 1.45 3.63 7.36
C GLN A 236 0.05 3.48 6.70
N TYR A 237 -0.49 4.58 6.16
CA TYR A 237 -1.76 4.58 5.44
C TYR A 237 -1.71 3.79 4.14
N ILE A 238 -0.67 3.95 3.32
CA ILE A 238 -0.59 3.26 2.03
C ILE A 238 -0.12 1.80 2.14
N ALA A 239 0.54 1.41 3.24
CA ALA A 239 1.14 0.09 3.41
C ALA A 239 0.19 -1.09 3.12
N PRO A 240 -1.04 -1.17 3.69
CA PRO A 240 -1.94 -2.28 3.39
C PRO A 240 -2.41 -2.29 1.93
N TYR A 241 -2.66 -1.14 1.32
CA TYR A 241 -3.02 -1.04 -0.09
C TYR A 241 -1.87 -1.49 -1.01
N ALA A 242 -0.64 -1.11 -0.68
CA ALA A 242 0.56 -1.54 -1.38
C ALA A 242 0.74 -3.07 -1.31
N GLY A 243 0.59 -3.66 -0.11
CA GLY A 243 0.61 -5.11 0.07
C GLY A 243 -0.48 -5.82 -0.72
N THR A 244 -1.69 -5.27 -0.75
CA THR A 244 -2.80 -5.82 -1.54
C THR A 244 -2.54 -5.74 -3.04
N ALA A 245 -1.99 -4.62 -3.54
CA ALA A 245 -1.63 -4.50 -4.95
C ALA A 245 -0.58 -5.53 -5.37
N MET A 246 0.38 -5.85 -4.48
CA MET A 246 1.33 -6.96 -4.71
C MET A 246 0.63 -8.32 -4.72
N ALA A 247 -0.32 -8.55 -3.80
CA ALA A 247 -1.11 -9.78 -3.77
C ALA A 247 -1.91 -9.98 -5.05
N GLU A 248 -2.55 -8.92 -5.55
CA GLU A 248 -3.30 -8.94 -6.80
C GLU A 248 -2.44 -9.30 -8.01
N HIS A 249 -1.18 -8.85 -8.04
CA HIS A 249 -0.26 -9.22 -9.12
C HIS A 249 -0.12 -10.74 -9.24
N PHE A 250 0.04 -11.43 -8.12
CA PHE A 250 0.15 -12.89 -8.12
C PHE A 250 -1.21 -13.59 -8.33
N MET A 251 -2.29 -13.05 -7.76
CA MET A 251 -3.64 -13.56 -7.96
C MET A 251 -4.03 -13.58 -9.44
N HIS A 252 -3.74 -12.51 -10.18
CA HIS A 252 -3.99 -12.45 -11.63
C HIS A 252 -3.07 -13.38 -12.46
N GLN A 253 -2.00 -13.89 -11.86
CA GLN A 253 -1.16 -14.96 -12.46
C GLN A 253 -1.67 -16.37 -12.09
N GLY A 254 -2.86 -16.51 -11.51
CA GLY A 254 -3.45 -17.77 -11.09
C GLY A 254 -2.82 -18.36 -9.82
N LYS A 255 -2.14 -17.55 -9.00
CA LYS A 255 -1.54 -17.99 -7.74
C LYS A 255 -2.46 -17.72 -6.55
N ASP A 256 -2.36 -18.60 -5.55
CA ASP A 256 -3.00 -18.36 -4.27
C ASP A 256 -2.09 -17.52 -3.37
N VAL A 257 -2.65 -16.48 -2.77
CA VAL A 257 -1.93 -15.55 -1.91
C VAL A 257 -2.58 -15.50 -0.53
N LEU A 258 -1.77 -15.56 0.51
CA LEU A 258 -2.15 -15.27 1.88
C LEU A 258 -1.61 -13.91 2.26
N ILE A 259 -2.47 -12.96 2.61
CA ILE A 259 -2.06 -11.64 3.08
C ILE A 259 -2.45 -11.43 4.53
N VAL A 260 -1.53 -10.95 5.34
CA VAL A 260 -1.72 -10.62 6.76
C VAL A 260 -1.55 -9.13 6.94
N TYR A 261 -2.50 -8.47 7.59
CA TYR A 261 -2.41 -7.05 7.97
C TYR A 261 -2.24 -6.91 9.49
N ASP A 262 -1.04 -6.61 9.94
CA ASP A 262 -0.71 -6.47 11.38
C ASP A 262 -0.27 -5.04 11.72
N ASP A 263 -1.13 -4.12 12.19
CA ASP A 263 -2.57 -4.27 12.41
C ASP A 263 -3.37 -3.13 11.75
N LEU A 264 -4.63 -3.39 11.44
CA LEU A 264 -5.51 -2.39 10.84
C LEU A 264 -5.97 -1.32 11.84
N SER A 265 -5.87 -1.56 13.14
CA SER A 265 -6.16 -0.52 14.15
C SER A 265 -5.19 0.65 14.01
N LYS A 266 -3.90 0.38 13.80
CA LYS A 266 -2.89 1.42 13.56
C LYS A 266 -3.06 2.08 12.20
N HIS A 267 -3.48 1.32 11.19
CA HIS A 267 -3.86 1.88 9.89
C HIS A 267 -4.95 2.93 10.02
N ALA A 268 -6.02 2.62 10.77
CA ALA A 268 -7.10 3.57 11.03
C ALA A 268 -6.63 4.80 11.80
N VAL A 269 -5.72 4.64 12.78
CA VAL A 269 -5.12 5.77 13.53
C VAL A 269 -4.29 6.66 12.60
N ALA A 270 -3.51 6.08 11.70
CA ALA A 270 -2.76 6.84 10.68
C ALA A 270 -3.70 7.63 9.76
N TYR A 271 -4.79 7.00 9.30
CA TYR A 271 -5.81 7.67 8.49
C TYR A 271 -6.51 8.81 9.23
N ARG A 272 -6.84 8.60 10.51
CA ARG A 272 -7.39 9.66 11.37
C ARG A 272 -6.44 10.85 11.47
N ALA A 273 -5.15 10.60 11.71
CA ALA A 273 -4.15 11.65 11.78
C ALA A 273 -4.07 12.47 10.49
N LEU A 274 -3.99 11.81 9.33
CA LEU A 274 -3.97 12.47 8.03
C LEU A 274 -5.26 13.26 7.76
N SER A 275 -6.41 12.70 8.11
CA SER A 275 -7.71 13.34 7.89
C SER A 275 -7.87 14.60 8.73
N LEU A 276 -7.38 14.59 9.97
CA LEU A 276 -7.39 15.77 10.84
C LEU A 276 -6.43 16.85 10.33
N LEU A 277 -5.25 16.48 9.84
CA LEU A 277 -4.30 17.41 9.22
C LEU A 277 -4.85 18.04 7.94
N LEU A 278 -5.61 17.28 7.15
CA LEU A 278 -6.32 17.77 5.98
C LEU A 278 -7.63 18.50 6.32
N GLU A 279 -7.87 18.81 7.60
CA GLU A 279 -9.06 19.53 8.10
C GLU A 279 -10.41 18.89 7.72
N ARG A 280 -10.45 17.57 7.53
CA ARG A 280 -11.69 16.85 7.33
C ARG A 280 -12.50 16.81 8.62
N SER A 281 -13.83 16.95 8.51
CA SER A 281 -14.72 16.96 9.68
C SER A 281 -14.63 15.65 10.46
N PRO A 282 -14.27 15.70 11.75
CA PRO A 282 -14.18 14.49 12.57
C PRO A 282 -15.55 13.99 12.98
N GLY A 283 -15.73 12.68 13.00
CA GLY A 283 -16.87 11.98 13.57
C GLY A 283 -16.58 11.43 14.98
N ARG A 284 -17.18 10.28 15.31
CA ARG A 284 -16.97 9.59 16.59
C ARG A 284 -15.49 9.23 16.76
N GLU A 285 -14.95 9.45 17.97
CA GLU A 285 -13.54 9.20 18.33
C GLU A 285 -12.53 9.93 17.42
N ALA A 286 -12.97 11.06 16.83
CA ALA A 286 -12.22 11.85 15.86
C ALA A 286 -11.85 11.11 14.55
N TYR A 287 -12.43 9.97 14.27
CA TYR A 287 -12.31 9.34 12.96
C TYR A 287 -13.15 10.07 11.91
N PRO A 288 -12.67 10.16 10.66
CA PRO A 288 -13.49 10.70 9.58
C PRO A 288 -14.67 9.75 9.28
N GLY A 289 -15.74 10.29 8.73
CA GLY A 289 -16.98 9.53 8.49
C GLY A 289 -16.85 8.36 7.52
N ASP A 290 -15.78 8.35 6.72
CA ASP A 290 -15.47 7.30 5.74
C ASP A 290 -14.47 6.25 6.23
N VAL A 291 -14.19 6.18 7.54
CA VAL A 291 -13.26 5.20 8.11
C VAL A 291 -13.68 3.75 7.83
N PHE A 292 -14.99 3.51 7.76
CA PHE A 292 -15.52 2.21 7.36
C PHE A 292 -15.11 1.85 5.92
N TYR A 293 -15.33 2.78 4.99
CA TYR A 293 -14.97 2.60 3.59
C TYR A 293 -13.47 2.37 3.38
N LEU A 294 -12.62 2.89 4.28
CA LEU A 294 -11.19 2.64 4.28
C LEU A 294 -10.86 1.14 4.32
N HIS A 295 -11.49 0.38 5.22
CA HIS A 295 -11.23 -1.05 5.39
C HIS A 295 -12.04 -1.90 4.42
N SER A 296 -13.31 -1.55 4.14
CA SER A 296 -14.14 -2.32 3.23
C SER A 296 -13.57 -2.35 1.81
N ARG A 297 -13.16 -1.20 1.25
CA ARG A 297 -12.52 -1.15 -0.08
C ARG A 297 -11.18 -1.89 -0.15
N LEU A 298 -10.46 -2.04 0.98
CA LEU A 298 -9.24 -2.83 1.08
C LEU A 298 -9.55 -4.33 1.07
N LEU A 299 -10.42 -4.75 1.99
CA LEU A 299 -10.70 -6.16 2.25
C LEU A 299 -11.54 -6.81 1.14
N GLU A 300 -12.41 -6.03 0.49
CA GLU A 300 -13.24 -6.51 -0.62
C GLU A 300 -12.41 -6.95 -1.85
N ARG A 301 -11.17 -6.51 -1.95
CA ARG A 301 -10.21 -6.96 -2.97
C ARG A 301 -9.74 -8.40 -2.75
N SER A 302 -9.90 -8.92 -1.53
CA SER A 302 -9.60 -10.32 -1.21
C SER A 302 -10.75 -11.20 -1.68
N SER A 303 -10.47 -12.07 -2.63
CA SER A 303 -11.47 -12.91 -3.29
C SER A 303 -10.80 -14.08 -4.00
N ARG A 304 -11.60 -15.00 -4.53
CA ARG A 304 -11.17 -16.01 -5.48
C ARG A 304 -11.68 -15.66 -6.85
N LEU A 305 -10.79 -15.57 -7.82
CA LEU A 305 -11.15 -15.29 -9.20
C LEU A 305 -11.76 -16.50 -9.89
N SER A 306 -12.62 -16.25 -10.87
CA SER A 306 -13.14 -17.27 -11.77
C SER A 306 -12.01 -17.92 -12.57
N ASP A 307 -12.26 -19.15 -13.06
CA ASP A 307 -11.28 -19.90 -13.86
C ASP A 307 -10.92 -19.16 -15.15
N GLU A 308 -11.85 -18.37 -15.71
CA GLU A 308 -11.63 -17.52 -16.88
C GLU A 308 -10.60 -16.41 -16.62
N LEU A 309 -10.49 -15.93 -15.37
CA LEU A 309 -9.52 -14.94 -14.92
C LEU A 309 -8.26 -15.56 -14.28
N GLY A 310 -8.07 -16.88 -14.43
CA GLY A 310 -6.89 -17.60 -13.96
C GLY A 310 -7.05 -18.32 -12.63
N GLY A 311 -8.19 -18.19 -11.94
CA GLY A 311 -8.54 -19.01 -10.75
C GLY A 311 -7.71 -18.71 -9.50
N GLY A 312 -6.87 -17.67 -9.49
CA GLY A 312 -6.07 -17.28 -8.33
C GLY A 312 -6.91 -16.70 -7.19
N SER A 313 -6.33 -16.65 -5.99
CA SER A 313 -7.04 -16.16 -4.82
C SER A 313 -6.17 -15.27 -3.92
N ILE A 314 -6.83 -14.37 -3.17
CA ILE A 314 -6.23 -13.65 -2.03
C ILE A 314 -7.04 -13.99 -0.80
N THR A 315 -6.42 -14.65 0.17
CA THR A 315 -6.98 -14.90 1.50
C THR A 315 -6.42 -13.86 2.45
N ALA A 316 -7.27 -13.10 3.13
CA ALA A 316 -6.86 -12.03 4.03
C ALA A 316 -7.04 -12.41 5.49
N LEU A 317 -6.01 -12.14 6.30
CA LEU A 317 -6.04 -12.23 7.75
C LEU A 317 -5.80 -10.83 8.35
N PRO A 318 -6.83 -9.97 8.41
CA PRO A 318 -6.72 -8.70 9.10
C PRO A 318 -6.62 -8.93 10.62
N ILE A 319 -5.69 -8.21 11.25
CA ILE A 319 -5.54 -8.20 12.70
C ILE A 319 -6.06 -6.87 13.23
N ILE A 320 -6.94 -6.95 14.24
CA ILE A 320 -7.47 -5.78 14.95
C ILE A 320 -7.18 -5.91 16.44
N GLU A 321 -6.80 -4.79 17.05
CA GLU A 321 -6.46 -4.71 18.46
C GLU A 321 -7.62 -4.09 19.25
N THR A 322 -8.21 -4.84 20.18
CA THR A 322 -9.22 -4.33 21.13
C THR A 322 -8.57 -3.72 22.36
N GLN A 323 -9.34 -2.90 23.08
CA GLN A 323 -8.93 -2.35 24.36
C GLN A 323 -9.86 -2.87 25.46
N ALA A 324 -9.30 -3.63 26.41
CA ALA A 324 -10.03 -4.19 27.55
C ALA A 324 -11.28 -5.04 27.16
N GLY A 325 -11.20 -5.77 26.05
CA GLY A 325 -12.30 -6.60 25.55
C GLY A 325 -13.49 -5.81 24.99
N ASP A 326 -13.36 -4.49 24.82
CA ASP A 326 -14.42 -3.68 24.23
C ASP A 326 -14.45 -3.86 22.70
N VAL A 327 -15.47 -4.58 22.23
CA VAL A 327 -15.74 -4.81 20.80
C VAL A 327 -16.77 -3.82 20.23
N SER A 328 -17.19 -2.84 21.00
CA SER A 328 -18.16 -1.82 20.56
C SER A 328 -17.54 -0.65 19.77
N CYS A 329 -16.22 -0.66 19.58
CA CYS A 329 -15.53 0.35 18.78
C CYS A 329 -16.01 0.31 17.32
N LEU A 330 -16.15 1.48 16.72
CA LEU A 330 -16.63 1.66 15.35
C LEU A 330 -15.86 0.81 14.32
N LEU A 331 -14.57 0.58 14.56
CA LEU A 331 -13.69 -0.23 13.69
C LEU A 331 -14.06 -1.71 13.66
N TYR A 332 -14.68 -2.23 14.72
CA TYR A 332 -15.00 -3.66 14.83
C TYR A 332 -16.39 -3.99 14.31
N THR A 333 -17.32 -3.03 14.42
CA THR A 333 -18.71 -3.21 13.96
C THR A 333 -18.81 -3.12 12.45
N SER A 334 -17.81 -2.58 11.78
CA SER A 334 -17.83 -2.36 10.34
C SER A 334 -17.52 -3.62 9.52
N ASP A 335 -16.72 -4.54 10.06
CA ASP A 335 -16.27 -5.72 9.32
C ASP A 335 -17.17 -6.94 9.57
N ALA A 336 -17.92 -6.94 10.68
CA ALA A 336 -18.82 -8.03 11.05
C ALA A 336 -20.21 -7.93 10.44
N ALA A 337 -20.57 -6.79 9.83
CA ALA A 337 -21.91 -6.57 9.27
C ALA A 337 -22.08 -7.07 7.83
N ASP A 338 -20.99 -7.44 7.15
CA ASP A 338 -21.02 -7.85 5.75
C ASP A 338 -21.03 -9.38 5.53
N GLU A 339 -21.13 -10.18 6.61
CA GLU A 339 -21.08 -11.65 6.56
C GLU A 339 -22.42 -12.30 6.95
N GLU A 340 -23.56 -11.77 6.51
CA GLU A 340 -24.82 -12.52 6.46
C GLU A 340 -25.18 -12.97 5.04
#